data_4e4071d3a369e8f06847432f2123f3c6
#
_entry.id   4e4071d3a369e8f06847432f2123f3c6
#
_cell.length_a   1.000
_cell.length_b   1.000
_cell.length_c   1.000
_cell.angle_alpha   90.00
_cell.angle_beta   90.00
_cell.angle_gamma   90.00
#
_symmetry.space_group_name_H-M   'P 1'
#
loop_
_entity.id
_entity.type
_entity.pdbx_description
1 polymer ?
#
loop_
_entity_poly.entity_id
_entity_poly.type
_entity_poly.pdbx_seq_one_letter_code
_entity_poly.pdbx_strand_id
1 'polypeptide(L)'
;MTFTKTDNADPTLAANQDQITSNVWLTRGNSGGQLYNAKTESDSSKSTSPDDTQWALGTTSNLGTLTFSTFRGTSKPQDAVGQNMVLHLVTDDIYIDIKITSWTSGKISGGGFSYERSTDPNLSVLDYEMPKLSLYPNPSTSFLRISGLKAAEPYCIYSILGGKTQSGIITENQEIDVNGLQTGIYMLQVSNTALPFVKN
;
A
#
# COMPACT_ATOMS: atom_id res chain seq x y z
N MET A 1 -4.31 -12.04 -5.41
CA MET A 1 -5.79 -12.16 -5.40
C MET A 1 -6.31 -12.37 -6.81
N THR A 2 -7.51 -12.94 -6.97
CA THR A 2 -8.20 -13.06 -8.26
C THR A 2 -9.38 -12.09 -8.30
N PHE A 3 -9.51 -11.36 -9.40
CA PHE A 3 -10.69 -10.53 -9.67
C PHE A 3 -11.42 -11.08 -10.91
N THR A 4 -12.75 -11.09 -10.87
CA THR A 4 -13.58 -11.56 -11.99
C THR A 4 -14.80 -10.66 -12.13
N LYS A 5 -15.01 -10.15 -13.33
CA LYS A 5 -16.27 -9.54 -13.76
C LYS A 5 -16.92 -10.44 -14.80
N THR A 6 -18.14 -10.88 -14.54
CA THR A 6 -18.88 -11.73 -15.47
C THR A 6 -19.41 -10.96 -16.68
N ASP A 7 -19.75 -11.68 -17.75
CA ASP A 7 -20.42 -11.06 -18.91
C ASP A 7 -21.71 -10.37 -18.52
N ASN A 8 -21.98 -9.24 -19.15
CA ASN A 8 -23.14 -8.36 -18.94
C ASN A 8 -23.29 -7.77 -17.53
N ALA A 9 -22.32 -7.99 -16.63
CA ALA A 9 -22.33 -7.38 -15.31
C ALA A 9 -22.20 -5.84 -15.41
N ASP A 10 -22.98 -5.14 -14.58
CA ASP A 10 -23.00 -3.67 -14.53
C ASP A 10 -21.66 -3.12 -14.01
N PRO A 11 -20.90 -2.38 -14.83
CA PRO A 11 -19.58 -1.85 -14.44
C PRO A 11 -19.66 -0.75 -13.37
N THR A 12 -20.84 -0.19 -13.10
CA THR A 12 -21.02 0.87 -12.10
C THR A 12 -21.10 0.33 -10.67
N LEU A 13 -21.36 -0.96 -10.52
CA LEU A 13 -21.42 -1.60 -9.21
C LEU A 13 -20.03 -1.92 -8.67
N ALA A 14 -19.78 -1.57 -7.41
CA ALA A 14 -18.49 -1.80 -6.75
C ALA A 14 -18.01 -3.27 -6.79
N ALA A 15 -18.94 -4.24 -6.78
CA ALA A 15 -18.60 -5.66 -6.91
C ALA A 15 -17.98 -6.03 -8.29
N ASN A 16 -18.16 -5.18 -9.31
CA ASN A 16 -17.64 -5.35 -10.66
C ASN A 16 -16.45 -4.42 -10.97
N GLN A 17 -15.88 -3.81 -9.93
CA GLN A 17 -14.73 -2.91 -9.99
C GLN A 17 -13.65 -3.44 -9.04
N ASP A 18 -12.44 -3.68 -9.54
CA ASP A 18 -11.31 -3.93 -8.65
C ASP A 18 -10.76 -2.60 -8.16
N GLN A 19 -11.13 -2.22 -6.95
CA GLN A 19 -10.69 -1.00 -6.29
C GLN A 19 -9.29 -1.23 -5.71
N ILE A 20 -8.26 -1.12 -6.58
CA ILE A 20 -6.88 -1.45 -6.23
C ILE A 20 -6.33 -0.45 -5.21
N THR A 21 -6.54 0.85 -5.46
CA THR A 21 -6.21 1.95 -4.55
C THR A 21 -7.36 2.96 -4.51
N SER A 22 -7.20 4.06 -3.78
CA SER A 22 -8.15 5.18 -3.82
C SER A 22 -8.20 5.90 -5.19
N ASN A 23 -7.19 5.69 -6.05
CA ASN A 23 -7.02 6.35 -7.34
C ASN A 23 -7.40 5.48 -8.53
N VAL A 24 -7.25 4.14 -8.43
CA VAL A 24 -7.45 3.22 -9.55
C VAL A 24 -8.45 2.11 -9.22
N TRP A 25 -9.59 2.12 -9.94
CA TRP A 25 -10.67 1.13 -9.89
C TRP A 25 -10.85 0.49 -11.26
N LEU A 26 -10.23 -0.67 -11.48
CA LEU A 26 -10.29 -1.32 -12.79
C LEU A 26 -11.61 -2.03 -13.02
N THR A 27 -12.19 -1.74 -14.18
CA THR A 27 -13.39 -2.42 -14.69
C THR A 27 -13.41 -2.46 -16.21
N ARG A 28 -14.51 -2.96 -16.78
CA ARG A 28 -14.76 -3.05 -18.23
C ARG A 28 -16.25 -2.93 -18.51
N GLY A 29 -16.62 -2.32 -19.63
CA GLY A 29 -18.02 -2.18 -20.06
C GLY A 29 -18.78 -3.51 -20.12
N ASN A 30 -20.10 -3.46 -19.91
CA ASN A 30 -20.97 -4.63 -19.90
C ASN A 30 -21.27 -5.23 -21.29
N SER A 31 -20.89 -4.55 -22.36
CA SER A 31 -21.02 -5.03 -23.75
C SER A 31 -19.67 -5.37 -24.39
N GLY A 32 -18.56 -5.05 -23.73
CA GLY A 32 -17.19 -5.24 -24.25
C GLY A 32 -16.31 -4.01 -23.99
N GLY A 33 -15.43 -3.66 -24.94
CA GLY A 33 -14.48 -2.54 -24.78
C GLY A 33 -13.14 -2.97 -24.19
N GLN A 34 -12.37 -2.02 -23.75
CA GLN A 34 -11.11 -2.18 -23.02
C GLN A 34 -11.35 -2.08 -21.51
N LEU A 35 -10.29 -2.22 -20.70
CA LEU A 35 -10.31 -1.81 -19.30
C LEU A 35 -10.37 -0.28 -19.22
N TYR A 36 -10.94 0.23 -18.15
CA TYR A 36 -10.91 1.65 -17.79
C TYR A 36 -10.92 1.81 -16.26
N ASN A 37 -10.53 2.99 -15.79
CA ASN A 37 -10.54 3.34 -14.38
C ASN A 37 -11.91 3.94 -14.01
N ALA A 38 -12.79 3.16 -13.40
CA ALA A 38 -14.14 3.59 -13.01
C ALA A 38 -14.16 4.76 -11.99
N LYS A 39 -13.01 5.09 -11.38
CA LYS A 39 -12.87 6.25 -10.50
C LYS A 39 -12.95 7.58 -11.27
N THR A 40 -12.39 7.62 -12.47
CA THR A 40 -12.21 8.84 -13.28
C THR A 40 -12.85 8.76 -14.65
N GLU A 41 -13.12 7.56 -15.15
CA GLU A 41 -13.66 7.31 -16.49
C GLU A 41 -15.03 6.64 -16.42
N SER A 42 -15.88 6.91 -17.40
CA SER A 42 -17.21 6.27 -17.56
C SER A 42 -17.23 5.18 -18.64
N ASP A 43 -16.21 5.11 -19.49
CA ASP A 43 -16.07 4.13 -20.57
C ASP A 43 -14.60 4.00 -20.98
N SER A 44 -14.30 2.97 -21.75
CA SER A 44 -12.95 2.65 -22.20
C SER A 44 -12.58 3.28 -23.54
N SER A 45 -11.31 3.59 -23.74
CA SER A 45 -10.72 3.96 -25.01
C SER A 45 -9.75 2.88 -25.51
N LYS A 46 -9.65 2.73 -26.86
CA LYS A 46 -8.66 1.84 -27.47
C LYS A 46 -7.27 2.48 -27.59
N SER A 47 -7.20 3.78 -27.48
CA SER A 47 -5.97 4.55 -27.68
C SER A 47 -5.26 4.91 -26.38
N THR A 48 -5.94 4.74 -25.24
CA THR A 48 -5.41 5.05 -23.92
C THR A 48 -5.36 3.81 -23.02
N SER A 49 -4.61 3.86 -21.95
CA SER A 49 -4.77 2.98 -20.79
C SER A 49 -5.98 3.41 -19.98
N PRO A 50 -6.46 2.55 -19.06
CA PRO A 50 -7.17 3.06 -17.88
C PRO A 50 -6.39 4.23 -17.28
N ASP A 51 -7.07 5.32 -16.96
CA ASP A 51 -6.44 6.50 -16.35
C ASP A 51 -5.57 6.10 -15.17
N ASP A 52 -4.45 6.80 -15.01
CA ASP A 52 -3.48 6.59 -13.94
C ASP A 52 -2.79 5.22 -13.96
N THR A 53 -2.73 4.57 -15.14
CA THR A 53 -2.06 3.26 -15.30
C THR A 53 -1.10 3.20 -16.47
N GLN A 54 0.00 2.47 -16.29
CA GLN A 54 0.92 2.03 -17.33
C GLN A 54 1.15 0.52 -17.22
N TRP A 55 1.51 -0.11 -18.33
CA TRP A 55 1.60 -1.56 -18.43
C TRP A 55 2.88 -2.00 -19.11
N ALA A 56 3.46 -3.12 -18.67
CA ALA A 56 4.62 -3.74 -19.29
C ALA A 56 4.49 -5.27 -19.30
N LEU A 57 5.11 -5.95 -20.26
CA LEU A 57 5.30 -7.41 -20.21
C LEU A 57 6.47 -7.73 -19.31
N GLY A 58 6.29 -8.70 -18.41
CA GLY A 58 7.32 -9.15 -17.46
C GLY A 58 6.78 -9.29 -16.04
N THR A 59 7.67 -9.15 -15.07
CA THR A 59 7.37 -9.25 -13.64
C THR A 59 8.04 -8.12 -12.87
N THR A 60 7.53 -7.82 -11.68
CA THR A 60 8.08 -6.79 -10.78
C THR A 60 9.51 -7.08 -10.35
N SER A 61 9.96 -8.34 -10.42
CA SER A 61 11.35 -8.72 -10.15
C SER A 61 12.38 -8.08 -11.10
N ASN A 62 11.94 -7.60 -12.26
CA ASN A 62 12.80 -7.07 -13.33
C ASN A 62 12.44 -5.63 -13.74
N LEU A 63 11.87 -4.83 -12.85
CA LEU A 63 11.36 -3.48 -13.13
C LEU A 63 12.32 -2.61 -13.96
N GLY A 64 13.60 -2.62 -13.65
CA GLY A 64 14.60 -1.80 -14.32
C GLY A 64 14.83 -2.12 -15.81
N THR A 65 14.30 -3.24 -16.32
CA THR A 65 14.41 -3.65 -17.73
C THR A 65 13.09 -3.54 -18.49
N LEU A 66 12.00 -3.18 -17.81
CA LEU A 66 10.66 -3.15 -18.42
C LEU A 66 10.45 -1.85 -19.19
N THR A 67 9.73 -1.97 -20.31
CA THR A 67 9.26 -0.80 -21.08
C THR A 67 7.76 -0.68 -20.88
N PHE A 68 7.35 0.40 -20.21
CA PHE A 68 5.94 0.68 -19.94
C PHE A 68 5.28 1.41 -21.10
N SER A 69 4.02 1.04 -21.37
CA SER A 69 3.20 1.59 -22.43
C SER A 69 1.72 1.59 -22.01
N THR A 70 0.81 1.92 -22.92
CA THR A 70 -0.63 1.71 -22.70
C THR A 70 -0.95 0.22 -22.63
N PHE A 71 -2.07 -0.15 -21.99
CA PHE A 71 -2.51 -1.55 -21.88
C PHE A 71 -2.52 -2.24 -23.25
N ARG A 72 -3.16 -1.62 -24.24
CA ARG A 72 -3.22 -2.17 -25.58
C ARG A 72 -1.90 -2.03 -26.38
N GLY A 73 -1.06 -1.06 -26.05
CA GLY A 73 0.28 -0.91 -26.61
C GLY A 73 1.22 -2.00 -26.13
N THR A 74 1.04 -2.47 -24.91
CA THR A 74 1.80 -3.58 -24.31
C THR A 74 1.36 -4.92 -24.92
N SER A 75 0.05 -5.20 -24.97
CA SER A 75 -0.52 -6.39 -25.60
C SER A 75 -1.98 -6.16 -25.97
N LYS A 76 -2.45 -6.79 -27.07
CA LYS A 76 -3.90 -6.85 -27.30
C LYS A 76 -4.53 -7.67 -26.18
N PRO A 77 -5.71 -7.28 -25.65
CA PRO A 77 -6.29 -7.93 -24.48
C PRO A 77 -6.46 -9.45 -24.59
N GLN A 78 -6.88 -9.94 -25.77
CA GLN A 78 -7.01 -11.38 -26.00
C GLN A 78 -5.67 -12.12 -26.05
N ASP A 79 -4.61 -11.44 -26.50
CA ASP A 79 -3.26 -11.98 -26.59
C ASP A 79 -2.53 -11.86 -25.23
N ALA A 80 -3.02 -11.00 -24.33
CA ALA A 80 -2.52 -10.83 -22.97
C ALA A 80 -2.93 -11.98 -22.04
N VAL A 81 -3.93 -12.79 -22.44
CA VAL A 81 -4.38 -13.92 -21.62
C VAL A 81 -3.23 -14.92 -21.42
N GLY A 82 -2.92 -15.19 -20.16
CA GLY A 82 -1.85 -16.10 -19.77
C GLY A 82 -0.44 -15.47 -19.71
N GLN A 83 -0.28 -14.21 -20.13
CA GLN A 83 1.01 -13.52 -20.06
C GLN A 83 1.23 -12.86 -18.69
N ASN A 84 2.46 -12.89 -18.21
CA ASN A 84 2.86 -12.11 -17.04
C ASN A 84 3.06 -10.65 -17.46
N MET A 85 2.44 -9.75 -16.74
CA MET A 85 2.50 -8.32 -16.96
C MET A 85 2.73 -7.57 -15.66
N VAL A 86 3.20 -6.36 -15.75
CA VAL A 86 3.28 -5.42 -14.63
C VAL A 86 2.33 -4.27 -14.91
N LEU A 87 1.48 -3.98 -13.92
CA LEU A 87 0.64 -2.80 -13.84
C LEU A 87 1.34 -1.77 -12.93
N HIS A 88 1.62 -0.59 -13.46
CA HIS A 88 2.09 0.56 -12.71
C HIS A 88 0.92 1.51 -12.43
N LEU A 89 0.62 1.76 -11.17
CA LEU A 89 -0.32 2.77 -10.68
C LEU A 89 0.47 4.07 -10.52
N VAL A 90 0.29 5.02 -11.45
CA VAL A 90 1.24 6.13 -11.66
C VAL A 90 1.26 7.11 -10.48
N THR A 91 0.09 7.54 -10.00
CA THR A 91 -0.01 8.48 -8.86
C THR A 91 0.48 7.87 -7.56
N ASP A 92 0.21 6.59 -7.36
CA ASP A 92 0.60 5.87 -6.13
C ASP A 92 2.05 5.35 -6.19
N ASP A 93 2.69 5.37 -7.38
CA ASP A 93 4.02 4.79 -7.69
C ASP A 93 4.16 3.32 -7.25
N ILE A 94 3.10 2.54 -7.51
CA ILE A 94 3.00 1.12 -7.11
C ILE A 94 3.06 0.24 -8.35
N TYR A 95 3.87 -0.82 -8.27
CA TYR A 95 4.03 -1.81 -9.33
C TYR A 95 3.45 -3.16 -8.88
N ILE A 96 2.54 -3.72 -9.67
CA ILE A 96 1.78 -4.94 -9.34
C ILE A 96 1.98 -5.97 -10.45
N ASP A 97 2.37 -7.19 -10.09
CA ASP A 97 2.29 -8.31 -11.02
C ASP A 97 0.82 -8.64 -11.32
N ILE A 98 0.48 -8.71 -12.59
CA ILE A 98 -0.88 -9.01 -13.05
C ILE A 98 -0.85 -9.99 -14.23
N LYS A 99 -1.80 -10.92 -14.25
CA LYS A 99 -1.95 -11.90 -15.30
C LYS A 99 -3.42 -12.04 -15.68
N ILE A 100 -3.76 -11.64 -16.90
CA ILE A 100 -5.12 -11.84 -17.42
C ILE A 100 -5.36 -13.34 -17.56
N THR A 101 -6.40 -13.86 -16.93
CA THR A 101 -6.76 -15.28 -16.95
C THR A 101 -7.92 -15.58 -17.88
N SER A 102 -8.81 -14.61 -18.12
CA SER A 102 -9.85 -14.72 -19.14
C SER A 102 -10.21 -13.37 -19.73
N TRP A 103 -10.69 -13.37 -20.98
CA TRP A 103 -11.14 -12.18 -21.68
C TRP A 103 -12.20 -12.54 -22.71
N THR A 104 -13.43 -12.09 -22.50
CA THR A 104 -14.51 -12.26 -23.48
C THR A 104 -14.31 -11.30 -24.66
N SER A 105 -14.09 -11.85 -25.86
CA SER A 105 -13.82 -11.08 -27.07
C SER A 105 -15.09 -10.82 -27.87
N GLY A 106 -15.19 -9.62 -28.46
CA GLY A 106 -16.31 -9.24 -29.35
C GLY A 106 -17.02 -7.95 -28.90
N LYS A 107 -17.78 -7.36 -29.83
CA LYS A 107 -18.45 -6.06 -29.62
C LYS A 107 -19.72 -6.15 -28.77
N ILE A 108 -20.33 -7.33 -28.61
CA ILE A 108 -21.61 -7.53 -27.91
C ILE A 108 -21.51 -8.85 -27.12
N SER A 109 -20.36 -9.09 -26.48
CA SER A 109 -20.07 -10.40 -25.87
C SER A 109 -20.08 -10.32 -24.34
N GLY A 110 -20.66 -9.27 -23.77
CA GLY A 110 -20.86 -9.13 -22.33
C GLY A 110 -19.73 -8.50 -21.55
N GLY A 111 -18.51 -8.40 -22.13
CA GLY A 111 -17.39 -7.68 -21.50
C GLY A 111 -16.83 -8.33 -20.23
N GLY A 112 -17.00 -9.63 -20.03
CA GLY A 112 -16.41 -10.36 -18.93
C GLY A 112 -14.88 -10.42 -19.04
N PHE A 113 -14.21 -10.47 -17.91
CA PHE A 113 -12.76 -10.68 -17.80
C PHE A 113 -12.41 -11.16 -16.41
N SER A 114 -11.26 -11.79 -16.31
CA SER A 114 -10.65 -12.08 -15.02
C SER A 114 -9.14 -11.97 -15.09
N TYR A 115 -8.52 -11.71 -13.94
CA TYR A 115 -7.07 -11.71 -13.77
C TYR A 115 -6.69 -12.13 -12.35
N GLU A 116 -5.48 -12.59 -12.23
CA GLU A 116 -4.77 -12.71 -10.97
C GLU A 116 -3.81 -11.53 -10.85
N ARG A 117 -3.73 -10.93 -9.67
CA ARG A 117 -2.72 -9.91 -9.36
C ARG A 117 -2.07 -10.15 -8.01
N SER A 118 -0.81 -9.73 -7.87
CA SER A 118 -0.23 -9.60 -6.56
C SER A 118 -1.06 -8.59 -5.76
N THR A 119 -1.32 -8.92 -4.51
CA THR A 119 -1.59 -7.89 -3.51
C THR A 119 -0.22 -7.41 -3.10
N ASP A 120 0.09 -6.13 -3.33
CA ASP A 120 1.28 -5.58 -2.72
C ASP A 120 1.16 -5.83 -1.20
N PRO A 121 2.10 -6.53 -0.57
CA PRO A 121 2.13 -6.64 0.89
C PRO A 121 2.22 -5.25 1.55
N ASN A 122 2.57 -4.19 0.79
CA ASN A 122 2.53 -2.81 1.25
C ASN A 122 1.18 -2.10 0.94
N LEU A 123 0.25 -2.70 0.18
CA LEU A 123 -1.16 -2.23 0.03
C LEU A 123 -2.12 -2.81 1.08
N SER A 124 -1.80 -3.92 1.72
CA SER A 124 -2.32 -4.16 3.05
C SER A 124 -1.66 -3.10 3.92
N VAL A 125 -2.48 -2.11 4.40
CA VAL A 125 -2.09 -1.12 5.40
C VAL A 125 -0.66 -1.36 5.80
N LEU A 126 0.29 -0.50 5.49
CA LEU A 126 1.65 -0.69 5.94
C LEU A 126 1.58 -1.30 7.34
N ASP A 127 1.58 -2.64 7.45
CA ASP A 127 2.37 -3.28 8.45
C ASP A 127 3.82 -2.99 8.02
N TYR A 128 4.14 -1.71 8.00
CA TYR A 128 5.38 -1.29 8.54
C TYR A 128 5.33 -2.03 9.88
N GLU A 129 6.01 -3.18 9.97
CA GLU A 129 6.54 -3.61 11.24
C GLU A 129 7.43 -2.45 11.66
N MET A 130 6.81 -1.40 12.16
CA MET A 130 7.48 -0.51 13.08
C MET A 130 8.06 -1.49 14.07
N PRO A 131 9.39 -1.56 14.20
CA PRO A 131 9.99 -2.38 15.22
C PRO A 131 9.16 -2.06 16.46
N LYS A 132 8.45 -3.06 16.99
CA LYS A 132 7.47 -2.84 18.06
C LYS A 132 8.27 -2.35 19.24
N LEU A 133 8.45 -1.01 19.26
CA LEU A 133 9.22 -0.37 20.30
C LEU A 133 8.55 -0.69 21.62
N SER A 134 9.29 -1.23 22.53
CA SER A 134 8.81 -1.57 23.89
C SER A 134 9.60 -0.82 24.91
N LEU A 135 8.92 -0.22 25.88
CA LEU A 135 9.52 0.44 27.04
C LEU A 135 9.50 -0.45 28.26
N TYR A 136 10.61 -0.56 28.95
CA TYR A 136 10.69 -1.28 30.20
C TYR A 136 11.81 -0.74 31.12
N PRO A 137 11.65 -0.90 32.47
CA PRO A 137 10.41 -1.27 33.13
C PRO A 137 9.33 -0.17 32.98
N ASN A 138 8.06 -0.58 32.90
CA ASN A 138 6.93 0.33 32.96
C ASN A 138 5.86 -0.29 33.89
N PRO A 139 5.59 0.27 35.08
CA PRO A 139 6.12 1.52 35.65
C PRO A 139 7.63 1.54 35.92
N SER A 140 8.23 2.73 35.92
CA SER A 140 9.66 2.97 36.15
C SER A 140 9.89 3.82 37.38
N THR A 141 10.99 3.53 38.10
CA THR A 141 11.45 4.34 39.25
C THR A 141 12.65 5.20 38.91
N SER A 142 13.66 4.68 38.24
CA SER A 142 14.94 5.35 38.01
C SER A 142 15.37 5.44 36.54
N PHE A 143 15.08 4.44 35.75
CA PHE A 143 15.47 4.41 34.34
C PHE A 143 14.42 3.72 33.48
N LEU A 144 14.47 4.01 32.19
CA LEU A 144 13.76 3.31 31.13
C LEU A 144 14.76 2.75 30.11
N ARG A 145 14.41 1.67 29.47
CA ARG A 145 15.06 1.13 28.28
C ARG A 145 14.03 0.99 27.16
N ILE A 146 14.49 1.14 25.95
CA ILE A 146 13.68 0.90 24.76
C ILE A 146 14.29 -0.26 23.99
N SER A 147 13.44 -1.19 23.53
CA SER A 147 13.84 -2.26 22.62
C SER A 147 13.12 -2.14 21.29
N GLY A 148 13.73 -2.68 20.23
CA GLY A 148 13.25 -2.63 18.87
C GLY A 148 13.86 -1.50 18.04
N LEU A 149 14.85 -0.77 18.53
CA LEU A 149 15.60 0.23 17.76
C LEU A 149 16.60 -0.45 16.81
N LYS A 150 16.62 -0.03 15.56
CA LYS A 150 17.58 -0.51 14.56
C LYS A 150 18.87 0.34 14.49
N ALA A 151 18.79 1.58 14.95
CA ALA A 151 19.89 2.55 14.96
C ALA A 151 19.74 3.52 16.15
N ALA A 152 20.72 4.41 16.32
CA ALA A 152 20.61 5.51 17.28
C ALA A 152 19.53 6.49 16.81
N GLU A 153 18.57 6.81 17.69
CA GLU A 153 17.43 7.68 17.40
C GLU A 153 17.30 8.83 18.39
N PRO A 154 16.89 10.01 17.96
CA PRO A 154 16.55 11.09 18.90
C PRO A 154 15.27 10.75 19.65
N TYR A 155 15.25 11.06 20.96
CA TYR A 155 14.06 10.93 21.79
C TYR A 155 13.68 12.23 22.49
N CYS A 156 12.40 12.37 22.81
CA CYS A 156 11.86 13.40 23.67
C CYS A 156 10.88 12.80 24.68
N ILE A 157 10.95 13.24 25.94
CA ILE A 157 9.96 12.93 26.98
C ILE A 157 9.07 14.15 27.19
N TYR A 158 7.77 13.93 27.18
CA TYR A 158 6.74 14.95 27.44
C TYR A 158 5.90 14.56 28.65
N SER A 159 5.53 15.54 29.44
CA SER A 159 4.45 15.38 30.42
C SER A 159 3.10 15.22 29.71
N ILE A 160 2.08 14.73 30.42
CA ILE A 160 0.70 14.62 29.87
C ILE A 160 0.11 15.98 29.44
N LEU A 161 0.64 17.09 29.93
CA LEU A 161 0.26 18.45 29.55
C LEU A 161 1.00 18.93 28.29
N GLY A 162 1.82 18.07 27.65
CA GLY A 162 2.59 18.39 26.45
C GLY A 162 3.89 19.16 26.69
N GLY A 163 4.25 19.42 27.93
CA GLY A 163 5.54 20.07 28.29
C GLY A 163 6.69 19.11 28.05
N LYS A 164 7.69 19.50 27.25
CA LYS A 164 8.95 18.77 27.06
C LYS A 164 9.77 18.79 28.33
N THR A 165 10.10 17.60 28.86
CA THR A 165 10.85 17.46 30.13
C THR A 165 12.30 17.05 29.88
N GLN A 166 12.55 16.21 28.86
CA GLN A 166 13.88 15.67 28.58
C GLN A 166 14.03 15.34 27.10
N SER A 167 15.24 15.32 26.58
CA SER A 167 15.55 14.83 25.23
C SER A 167 17.01 14.38 25.15
N GLY A 168 17.29 13.53 24.14
CA GLY A 168 18.62 13.01 23.88
C GLY A 168 18.63 12.11 22.66
N ILE A 169 19.68 11.31 22.56
CA ILE A 169 19.82 10.23 21.56
C ILE A 169 19.85 8.92 22.34
N ILE A 170 19.18 7.89 21.83
CA ILE A 170 19.07 6.57 22.46
C ILE A 170 19.45 5.49 21.46
N THR A 171 20.12 4.45 21.93
CA THR A 171 20.40 3.21 21.18
C THR A 171 19.64 2.03 21.80
N GLU A 172 19.63 0.91 21.10
CA GLU A 172 18.97 -0.31 21.53
C GLU A 172 19.37 -0.70 22.96
N ASN A 173 18.36 -0.89 23.85
CA ASN A 173 18.52 -1.25 25.26
C ASN A 173 19.35 -0.31 26.14
N GLN A 174 19.70 0.88 25.65
CA GLN A 174 20.36 1.89 26.46
C GLN A 174 19.40 2.46 27.53
N GLU A 175 19.98 2.84 28.69
CA GLU A 175 19.20 3.45 29.78
C GLU A 175 18.95 4.92 29.55
N ILE A 176 17.71 5.34 29.76
CA ILE A 176 17.30 6.74 29.90
C ILE A 176 17.09 6.98 31.39
N ASP A 177 17.90 7.83 32.03
CA ASP A 177 17.70 8.23 33.40
C ASP A 177 16.42 9.07 33.52
N VAL A 178 15.50 8.67 34.39
CA VAL A 178 14.25 9.36 34.70
C VAL A 178 14.12 9.73 36.17
N ASN A 179 15.21 9.63 36.95
CA ASN A 179 15.20 10.02 38.38
C ASN A 179 14.72 11.45 38.62
N GLY A 180 15.05 12.38 37.72
CA GLY A 180 14.66 13.79 37.81
C GLY A 180 13.18 14.06 37.51
N LEU A 181 12.42 13.08 37.05
CA LEU A 181 11.00 13.24 36.77
C LEU A 181 10.16 13.04 38.04
N GLN A 182 9.13 13.85 38.21
CA GLN A 182 8.14 13.64 39.27
C GLN A 182 7.27 12.40 38.98
N THR A 183 6.69 11.82 40.02
CA THR A 183 5.68 10.72 39.87
C THR A 183 4.55 11.17 38.94
N GLY A 184 4.22 10.38 37.92
CA GLY A 184 3.19 10.74 36.95
C GLY A 184 3.26 9.94 35.66
N ILE A 185 2.38 10.30 34.72
CA ILE A 185 2.32 9.72 33.37
C ILE A 185 3.07 10.62 32.40
N TYR A 186 3.87 9.99 31.56
CA TYR A 186 4.70 10.65 30.55
C TYR A 186 4.57 9.96 29.21
N MET A 187 4.93 10.66 28.15
CA MET A 187 5.05 10.14 26.79
C MET A 187 6.50 10.20 26.34
N LEU A 188 7.11 9.08 26.01
CA LEU A 188 8.37 9.01 25.30
C LEU A 188 8.10 8.99 23.80
N GLN A 189 8.57 9.99 23.08
CA GLN A 189 8.54 10.04 21.63
C GLN A 189 9.91 9.66 21.08
N VAL A 190 9.93 8.66 20.17
CA VAL A 190 11.11 8.27 19.41
C VAL A 190 10.68 8.14 17.97
N SER A 191 11.36 8.82 17.05
CA SER A 191 10.95 8.93 15.65
C SER A 191 9.47 9.38 15.54
N ASN A 192 8.63 8.61 14.88
CA ASN A 192 7.20 8.88 14.74
C ASN A 192 6.32 8.10 15.76
N THR A 193 6.94 7.45 16.75
CA THR A 193 6.22 6.62 17.74
C THR A 193 6.23 7.30 19.11
N ALA A 194 5.06 7.37 19.74
CA ALA A 194 4.88 7.85 21.10
C ALA A 194 4.47 6.69 22.02
N LEU A 195 5.24 6.46 23.08
CA LEU A 195 5.06 5.36 24.02
C LEU A 195 4.76 5.92 25.41
N PRO A 196 3.61 5.59 26.02
CA PRO A 196 3.28 6.02 27.38
C PRO A 196 4.07 5.22 28.40
N PHE A 197 4.49 5.89 29.49
CA PHE A 197 5.02 5.22 30.67
C PHE A 197 4.60 5.91 31.96
N VAL A 198 4.66 5.15 33.05
CA VAL A 198 4.37 5.63 34.40
C VAL A 198 5.68 5.76 35.16
N LYS A 199 5.94 6.93 35.73
CA LYS A 199 7.03 7.20 36.69
C LYS A 199 6.48 7.09 38.10
N ASN A 200 7.05 6.18 38.87
CA ASN A 200 6.79 6.02 40.31
C ASN A 200 7.81 6.81 41.16
#